data_6003423233da044688283fa75d7c6bc9
#
_entry.id   6003423233da044688283fa75d7c6bc9
#
_cell.length_a   1.000
_cell.length_b   1.000
_cell.length_c   1.000
_cell.angle_alpha   90.00
_cell.angle_beta   90.00
_cell.angle_gamma   90.00
#
_symmetry.space_group_name_H-M   'P 1'
#
loop_
_entity.id
_entity.type
_entity.pdbx_description
1 polymer ?
#
loop_
_entity_poly.entity_id
_entity_poly.type
_entity_poly.pdbx_seq_one_letter_code
_entity_poly.pdbx_strand_id
1 'polypeptide(L)'
;LFPTDAGTPQGGIISPILANLTLDGMQKVLSDHFDLSAKGEVSAFVHNKSRVNLVRYADDFIVTAATKEIAEEAKDILRDFLQARGLELSEEKTVITHIDDGFDMLGWTFRKFKGKLIVKPSKKALKALKASLSETILGRGKAWKQEVLIGVLNRLIRGWANYHQSVCASEAFSHIDYTLYELLWRWAKRRHPHKGQWWVSTNYWHRRGDRNWVFSTEDKVLQRTDSIPIIRHTKVRMDANPYFDTQYFTNRKFRHGMERLSGRFKQVWKNQKGC
;
A
#
# COMPACT_ATOMS: atom_id res chain seq x y z
N LEU A 1 -20.26 -16.27 -19.82
CA LEU A 1 -19.06 -15.79 -20.50
C LEU A 1 -19.55 -14.79 -21.55
N PHE A 2 -19.21 -13.53 -21.39
CA PHE A 2 -19.48 -12.53 -22.42
C PHE A 2 -18.32 -12.57 -23.43
N PRO A 3 -18.57 -12.59 -24.74
CA PRO A 3 -17.52 -12.50 -25.74
C PRO A 3 -16.80 -11.14 -25.58
N THR A 4 -15.49 -11.17 -25.62
CA THR A 4 -14.65 -9.96 -25.66
C THR A 4 -14.09 -9.83 -27.06
N ASP A 5 -14.27 -8.67 -27.67
CA ASP A 5 -13.75 -8.38 -29.03
C ASP A 5 -12.21 -8.26 -29.05
N ALA A 6 -11.59 -7.97 -27.89
CA ALA A 6 -10.15 -7.91 -27.72
C ALA A 6 -9.75 -8.26 -26.27
N GLY A 7 -8.54 -8.81 -26.10
CA GLY A 7 -7.96 -9.15 -24.82
C GLY A 7 -8.47 -10.45 -24.21
N THR A 8 -8.28 -10.63 -22.89
CA THR A 8 -8.73 -11.80 -22.13
C THR A 8 -9.91 -11.44 -21.25
N PRO A 9 -10.85 -12.38 -21.00
CA PRO A 9 -12.00 -12.13 -20.13
C PRO A 9 -11.53 -11.70 -18.74
N GLN A 10 -12.17 -10.66 -18.18
CA GLN A 10 -11.87 -10.19 -16.83
C GLN A 10 -12.16 -11.30 -15.81
N GLY A 11 -11.19 -11.60 -14.94
CA GLY A 11 -11.29 -12.68 -13.96
C GLY A 11 -10.92 -14.07 -14.49
N GLY A 12 -10.43 -14.19 -15.72
CA GLY A 12 -9.91 -15.45 -16.24
C GLY A 12 -8.67 -15.93 -15.48
N ILE A 13 -8.58 -17.22 -15.18
CA ILE A 13 -7.48 -17.83 -14.41
C ILE A 13 -6.12 -17.61 -15.09
N ILE A 14 -6.07 -17.64 -16.42
CA ILE A 14 -4.84 -17.51 -17.21
C ILE A 14 -4.47 -16.05 -17.50
N SER A 15 -5.42 -15.10 -17.37
CA SER A 15 -5.21 -13.69 -17.71
C SER A 15 -3.97 -13.05 -17.07
N PRO A 16 -3.65 -13.28 -15.78
CA PRO A 16 -2.46 -12.72 -15.16
C PRO A 16 -1.14 -13.27 -15.76
N ILE A 17 -1.15 -14.55 -16.18
CA ILE A 17 0.03 -15.17 -16.81
C ILE A 17 0.25 -14.58 -18.20
N LEU A 18 -0.81 -14.49 -19.00
CA LEU A 18 -0.74 -13.89 -20.34
C LEU A 18 -0.33 -12.41 -20.28
N ALA A 19 -0.89 -11.64 -19.36
CA ALA A 19 -0.48 -10.24 -19.15
C ALA A 19 0.99 -10.13 -18.78
N ASN A 20 1.49 -11.00 -17.91
CA ASN A 20 2.91 -11.01 -17.55
C ASN A 20 3.81 -11.39 -18.73
N LEU A 21 3.45 -12.39 -19.52
CA LEU A 21 4.21 -12.80 -20.71
C LEU A 21 4.24 -11.69 -21.77
N THR A 22 3.11 -11.00 -21.98
CA THR A 22 3.01 -9.92 -22.98
C THR A 22 3.82 -8.70 -22.57
N LEU A 23 3.88 -8.37 -21.29
CA LEU A 23 4.61 -7.23 -20.75
C LEU A 23 6.05 -7.56 -20.34
N ASP A 24 6.46 -8.81 -20.47
CA ASP A 24 7.86 -9.19 -20.24
C ASP A 24 8.77 -8.54 -21.28
N GLY A 25 9.97 -8.14 -20.84
CA GLY A 25 10.94 -7.45 -21.68
C GLY A 25 10.86 -5.91 -21.65
N MET A 26 9.81 -5.28 -21.07
CA MET A 26 9.72 -3.81 -20.95
C MET A 26 10.96 -3.20 -20.29
N GLN A 27 11.44 -3.81 -19.18
CA GLN A 27 12.64 -3.34 -18.50
C GLN A 27 13.89 -3.49 -19.39
N LYS A 28 13.98 -4.59 -20.14
CA LYS A 28 15.12 -4.86 -21.01
C LYS A 28 15.21 -3.85 -22.13
N VAL A 29 14.09 -3.54 -22.79
CA VAL A 29 14.05 -2.54 -23.89
C VAL A 29 14.52 -1.16 -23.42
N LEU A 30 14.07 -0.73 -22.23
CA LEU A 30 14.54 0.53 -21.65
C LEU A 30 16.05 0.46 -21.29
N SER A 31 16.50 -0.64 -20.72
CA SER A 31 17.90 -0.83 -20.36
C SER A 31 18.81 -0.89 -21.58
N ASP A 32 18.40 -1.57 -22.63
CA ASP A 32 19.12 -1.65 -23.91
C ASP A 32 19.24 -0.31 -24.60
N HIS A 33 18.33 0.62 -24.33
CA HIS A 33 18.37 1.97 -24.88
C HIS A 33 19.16 2.96 -24.02
N PHE A 34 18.87 2.99 -22.70
CA PHE A 34 19.38 4.04 -21.82
C PHE A 34 20.65 3.66 -21.03
N ASP A 35 20.91 2.39 -20.81
CA ASP A 35 21.99 1.93 -19.90
C ASP A 35 23.18 1.35 -20.64
N LEU A 36 23.12 1.13 -21.96
CA LEU A 36 24.22 0.60 -22.73
C LEU A 36 25.34 1.64 -22.92
N SER A 37 26.56 1.21 -22.65
CA SER A 37 27.77 1.94 -23.01
C SER A 37 27.99 1.90 -24.54
N ALA A 38 28.90 2.72 -25.03
CA ALA A 38 29.32 2.67 -26.44
C ALA A 38 29.87 1.29 -26.88
N LYS A 39 30.20 0.41 -25.93
CA LYS A 39 30.64 -0.97 -26.16
C LYS A 39 29.51 -2.00 -26.13
N GLY A 40 28.25 -1.55 -25.93
CA GLY A 40 27.09 -2.43 -25.87
C GLY A 40 26.90 -3.17 -24.52
N GLU A 41 27.61 -2.75 -23.46
CA GLU A 41 27.51 -3.30 -22.12
C GLU A 41 26.68 -2.40 -21.20
N VAL A 42 25.91 -2.97 -20.27
CA VAL A 42 25.19 -2.20 -19.27
C VAL A 42 26.18 -1.49 -18.35
N SER A 43 26.10 -0.18 -18.29
CA SER A 43 27.03 0.66 -17.54
C SER A 43 26.32 1.41 -16.41
N ALA A 44 26.77 1.21 -15.19
CA ALA A 44 26.28 1.95 -14.02
C ALA A 44 26.43 3.48 -14.15
N PHE A 45 27.44 3.95 -14.90
CA PHE A 45 27.66 5.37 -15.16
C PHE A 45 26.58 5.96 -16.08
N VAL A 46 26.19 5.26 -17.14
CA VAL A 46 25.13 5.68 -18.07
C VAL A 46 23.79 5.60 -17.36
N HIS A 47 23.53 4.50 -16.65
CA HIS A 47 22.34 4.34 -15.84
C HIS A 47 22.17 5.48 -14.81
N ASN A 48 23.23 5.89 -14.13
CA ASN A 48 23.19 6.99 -13.18
C ASN A 48 22.88 8.35 -13.82
N LYS A 49 23.16 8.54 -15.12
CA LYS A 49 22.79 9.75 -15.86
C LYS A 49 21.33 9.74 -16.25
N SER A 50 20.84 8.67 -16.86
CA SER A 50 19.47 8.54 -17.34
C SER A 50 18.47 8.39 -16.18
N ARG A 51 18.86 7.66 -15.11
CA ARG A 51 18.01 7.25 -13.97
C ARG A 51 16.71 6.60 -14.41
N VAL A 52 16.73 5.95 -15.57
CA VAL A 52 15.58 5.22 -16.06
C VAL A 52 15.43 3.91 -15.35
N ASN A 53 14.33 3.76 -14.62
CA ASN A 53 13.96 2.51 -13.95
C ASN A 53 12.48 2.26 -14.16
N LEU A 54 12.12 1.01 -14.46
CA LEU A 54 10.75 0.55 -14.55
C LEU A 54 10.36 -0.17 -13.25
N VAL A 55 9.22 0.18 -12.68
CA VAL A 55 8.56 -0.57 -11.61
C VAL A 55 7.16 -0.92 -12.08
N ARG A 56 6.87 -2.21 -12.21
CA ARG A 56 5.61 -2.73 -12.72
C ARG A 56 4.88 -3.57 -11.68
N TYR A 57 3.58 -3.40 -11.62
CA TYR A 57 2.66 -4.24 -10.86
C TYR A 57 1.44 -4.56 -11.74
N ALA A 58 1.37 -5.77 -12.23
CA ALA A 58 0.40 -6.20 -13.25
C ALA A 58 0.48 -5.29 -14.51
N ASP A 59 -0.59 -4.62 -14.84
CA ASP A 59 -0.72 -3.63 -15.92
C ASP A 59 -0.32 -2.20 -15.50
N ASP A 60 -0.28 -1.90 -14.22
CA ASP A 60 0.18 -0.61 -13.71
C ASP A 60 1.72 -0.56 -13.67
N PHE A 61 2.32 0.51 -14.20
CA PHE A 61 3.76 0.70 -14.12
C PHE A 61 4.16 2.18 -13.97
N ILE A 62 5.37 2.36 -13.45
CA ILE A 62 6.02 3.67 -13.33
C ILE A 62 7.38 3.56 -13.98
N VAL A 63 7.77 4.59 -14.75
CA VAL A 63 9.13 4.81 -15.21
C VAL A 63 9.67 6.05 -14.53
N THR A 64 10.82 5.94 -13.89
CA THR A 64 11.55 7.12 -13.39
C THR A 64 12.56 7.55 -14.45
N ALA A 65 12.83 8.86 -14.55
CA ALA A 65 13.83 9.43 -15.43
C ALA A 65 14.51 10.63 -14.77
N ALA A 66 15.69 11.00 -15.26
CA ALA A 66 16.44 12.14 -14.74
C ALA A 66 15.84 13.49 -15.19
N THR A 67 15.31 13.54 -16.42
CA THR A 67 14.70 14.74 -17.02
C THR A 67 13.39 14.40 -17.71
N LYS A 68 12.63 15.43 -18.07
CA LYS A 68 11.36 15.28 -18.76
C LYS A 68 11.54 14.69 -20.17
N GLU A 69 12.58 15.13 -20.87
CA GLU A 69 12.91 14.67 -22.23
C GLU A 69 13.19 13.16 -22.23
N ILE A 70 13.98 12.67 -21.27
CA ILE A 70 14.24 11.23 -21.11
C ILE A 70 12.95 10.48 -20.76
N ALA A 71 12.04 11.08 -20.00
CA ALA A 71 10.75 10.45 -19.69
C ALA A 71 9.83 10.37 -20.92
N GLU A 72 9.84 11.40 -21.78
CA GLU A 72 9.12 11.41 -23.05
C GLU A 72 9.67 10.34 -24.01
N GLU A 73 10.99 10.27 -24.15
CA GLU A 73 11.67 9.24 -24.95
C GLU A 73 11.36 7.82 -24.44
N ALA A 74 11.40 7.61 -23.12
CA ALA A 74 11.03 6.33 -22.53
C ALA A 74 9.55 5.97 -22.79
N LYS A 75 8.64 6.96 -22.79
CA LYS A 75 7.24 6.76 -23.15
C LYS A 75 7.09 6.28 -24.59
N ASP A 76 7.82 6.88 -25.52
CA ASP A 76 7.76 6.51 -26.94
C ASP A 76 8.29 5.09 -27.18
N ILE A 77 9.43 4.73 -26.56
CA ILE A 77 9.98 3.37 -26.62
C ILE A 77 8.98 2.33 -26.10
N LEU A 78 8.32 2.63 -24.98
CA LEU A 78 7.32 1.71 -24.43
C LEU A 78 6.04 1.66 -25.28
N ARG A 79 5.67 2.75 -25.93
CA ARG A 79 4.57 2.76 -26.90
C ARG A 79 4.85 1.79 -28.04
N ASP A 80 6.02 1.89 -28.66
CA ASP A 80 6.43 1.03 -29.77
C ASP A 80 6.50 -0.45 -29.33
N PHE A 81 7.05 -0.70 -28.13
CA PHE A 81 7.09 -2.03 -27.54
C PHE A 81 5.70 -2.65 -27.36
N LEU A 82 4.72 -1.86 -26.90
CA LEU A 82 3.35 -2.30 -26.69
C LEU A 82 2.59 -2.49 -28.01
N GLN A 83 2.75 -1.56 -28.95
CA GLN A 83 2.11 -1.63 -30.27
C GLN A 83 2.54 -2.88 -31.04
N ALA A 84 3.83 -3.27 -30.96
CA ALA A 84 4.33 -4.52 -31.55
C ALA A 84 3.65 -5.78 -30.99
N ARG A 85 2.95 -5.66 -29.87
CA ARG A 85 2.20 -6.74 -29.18
C ARG A 85 0.68 -6.56 -29.22
N GLY A 86 0.20 -5.61 -30.04
CA GLY A 86 -1.21 -5.31 -30.17
C GLY A 86 -1.83 -4.62 -28.92
N LEU A 87 -0.98 -3.97 -28.10
CA LEU A 87 -1.40 -3.21 -26.94
C LEU A 87 -1.19 -1.72 -27.15
N GLU A 88 -1.99 -0.90 -26.49
CA GLU A 88 -1.89 0.55 -26.54
C GLU A 88 -1.70 1.15 -25.15
N LEU A 89 -0.89 2.22 -25.08
CA LEU A 89 -0.84 3.07 -23.89
C LEU A 89 -2.12 3.91 -23.80
N SER A 90 -2.77 3.87 -22.65
CA SER A 90 -3.86 4.81 -22.39
C SER A 90 -3.29 6.22 -22.23
N GLU A 91 -3.47 7.07 -23.23
CA GLU A 91 -3.00 8.47 -23.21
C GLU A 91 -3.60 9.25 -22.02
N GLU A 92 -4.86 8.97 -21.67
CA GLU A 92 -5.56 9.60 -20.57
C GLU A 92 -4.93 9.26 -19.20
N LYS A 93 -4.39 8.03 -19.05
CA LYS A 93 -3.81 7.54 -17.79
C LYS A 93 -2.29 7.67 -17.74
N THR A 94 -1.62 7.85 -18.89
CA THR A 94 -0.17 7.94 -18.96
C THR A 94 0.28 9.39 -18.85
N VAL A 95 0.67 9.80 -17.66
CA VAL A 95 1.03 11.18 -17.33
C VAL A 95 2.49 11.26 -16.91
N ILE A 96 3.23 12.22 -17.49
CA ILE A 96 4.58 12.59 -17.02
C ILE A 96 4.42 13.66 -15.96
N THR A 97 4.92 13.37 -14.75
CA THR A 97 4.76 14.24 -13.58
C THR A 97 6.09 14.48 -12.90
N HIS A 98 6.37 15.72 -12.48
CA HIS A 98 7.55 15.98 -11.66
C HIS A 98 7.35 15.41 -10.25
N ILE A 99 8.40 14.83 -9.67
CA ILE A 99 8.33 14.16 -8.35
C ILE A 99 7.97 15.12 -7.20
N ASP A 100 8.22 16.42 -7.34
CA ASP A 100 7.83 17.43 -6.36
C ASP A 100 6.31 17.73 -6.39
N ASP A 101 5.64 17.48 -7.52
CA ASP A 101 4.17 17.52 -7.60
C ASP A 101 3.56 16.23 -7.04
N GLY A 102 4.24 15.12 -7.27
CA GLY A 102 3.87 13.79 -6.79
C GLY A 102 2.81 13.11 -7.65
N PHE A 103 2.63 11.82 -7.39
CA PHE A 103 1.66 10.97 -8.08
C PHE A 103 1.12 9.89 -7.14
N ASP A 104 -0.02 9.33 -7.50
CA ASP A 104 -0.65 8.22 -6.77
C ASP A 104 -0.45 6.90 -7.52
N MET A 105 -0.01 5.85 -6.82
CA MET A 105 0.05 4.48 -7.32
C MET A 105 -0.27 3.50 -6.20
N LEU A 106 -1.07 2.47 -6.51
CA LEU A 106 -1.43 1.39 -5.59
C LEU A 106 -1.91 1.87 -4.22
N GLY A 107 -2.67 2.97 -4.18
CA GLY A 107 -3.19 3.53 -2.94
C GLY A 107 -2.20 4.35 -2.11
N TRP A 108 -1.02 4.61 -2.64
CA TRP A 108 -0.01 5.49 -2.03
C TRP A 108 0.26 6.70 -2.89
N THR A 109 0.53 7.84 -2.24
CA THR A 109 1.05 9.06 -2.85
C THR A 109 2.57 9.09 -2.67
N PHE A 110 3.28 9.24 -3.76
CA PHE A 110 4.73 9.43 -3.83
C PHE A 110 5.01 10.88 -4.12
N ARG A 111 5.72 11.57 -3.24
CA ARG A 111 6.06 12.97 -3.45
C ARG A 111 7.38 13.31 -2.79
N LYS A 112 8.21 14.10 -3.48
CA LYS A 112 9.42 14.67 -2.89
C LYS A 112 9.07 15.99 -2.20
N PHE A 113 9.47 16.12 -0.96
CA PHE A 113 9.23 17.31 -0.16
C PHE A 113 10.52 17.75 0.53
N LYS A 114 10.96 18.98 0.27
CA LYS A 114 12.24 19.51 0.78
C LYS A 114 13.40 18.54 0.56
N GLY A 115 13.52 17.99 -0.64
CA GLY A 115 14.58 17.07 -1.03
C GLY A 115 14.42 15.61 -0.56
N LYS A 116 13.39 15.29 0.26
CA LYS A 116 13.14 13.93 0.78
C LYS A 116 11.91 13.31 0.14
N LEU A 117 12.04 12.08 -0.37
CA LEU A 117 10.89 11.32 -0.86
C LEU A 117 10.02 10.88 0.33
N ILE A 118 8.76 11.27 0.29
CA ILE A 118 7.74 10.86 1.24
C ILE A 118 6.72 9.99 0.51
N VAL A 119 6.45 8.82 1.09
CA VAL A 119 5.38 7.91 0.63
C VAL A 119 4.35 7.83 1.73
N LYS A 120 3.09 8.09 1.41
CA LYS A 120 1.98 8.05 2.39
C LYS A 120 0.70 7.51 1.76
N PRO A 121 -0.30 7.08 2.55
CA PRO A 121 -1.61 6.69 2.03
C PRO A 121 -2.21 7.81 1.18
N SER A 122 -2.73 7.47 0.00
CA SER A 122 -3.33 8.45 -0.90
C SER A 122 -4.64 9.00 -0.34
N LYS A 123 -5.00 10.22 -0.74
CA LYS A 123 -6.30 10.82 -0.37
C LYS A 123 -7.47 9.95 -0.84
N LYS A 124 -7.33 9.31 -2.00
CA LYS A 124 -8.33 8.39 -2.56
C LYS A 124 -8.50 7.15 -1.67
N ALA A 125 -7.40 6.53 -1.22
CA ALA A 125 -7.43 5.38 -0.32
C ALA A 125 -8.06 5.73 1.05
N LEU A 126 -7.72 6.89 1.63
CA LEU A 126 -8.34 7.38 2.86
C LEU A 126 -9.84 7.62 2.70
N LYS A 127 -10.26 8.27 1.61
CA LYS A 127 -11.68 8.52 1.31
C LYS A 127 -12.46 7.22 1.16
N ALA A 128 -11.90 6.23 0.46
CA ALA A 128 -12.51 4.92 0.28
C ALA A 128 -12.70 4.18 1.61
N LEU A 129 -11.68 4.18 2.49
CA LEU A 129 -11.81 3.57 3.81
C LEU A 129 -12.88 4.27 4.65
N LYS A 130 -12.88 5.62 4.69
CA LYS A 130 -13.90 6.38 5.43
C LYS A 130 -15.32 6.06 4.95
N ALA A 131 -15.53 5.97 3.64
CA ALA A 131 -16.82 5.59 3.07
C ALA A 131 -17.21 4.17 3.50
N SER A 132 -16.29 3.21 3.45
CA SER A 132 -16.51 1.83 3.89
C SER A 132 -16.83 1.74 5.39
N LEU A 133 -16.14 2.50 6.24
CA LEU A 133 -16.41 2.58 7.68
C LEU A 133 -17.79 3.19 7.94
N SER A 134 -18.13 4.29 7.26
CA SER A 134 -19.43 4.94 7.39
C SER A 134 -20.58 4.01 6.98
N GLU A 135 -20.44 3.33 5.84
CA GLU A 135 -21.42 2.35 5.37
C GLU A 135 -21.55 1.15 6.32
N THR A 136 -20.41 0.68 6.86
CA THR A 136 -20.41 -0.42 7.83
C THR A 136 -21.09 -0.03 9.13
N ILE A 137 -20.82 1.15 9.68
CA ILE A 137 -21.31 1.60 11.00
C ILE A 137 -22.74 2.14 10.90
N LEU A 138 -22.98 3.07 9.98
CA LEU A 138 -24.24 3.81 9.89
C LEU A 138 -25.21 3.23 8.87
N GLY A 139 -24.74 2.40 7.95
CA GLY A 139 -25.56 1.65 6.99
C GLY A 139 -25.91 0.27 7.54
N ARG A 140 -25.12 -0.74 7.20
CA ARG A 140 -25.39 -2.16 7.51
C ARG A 140 -25.39 -2.48 9.01
N GLY A 141 -24.52 -1.84 9.77
CA GLY A 141 -24.30 -2.09 11.20
C GLY A 141 -25.26 -1.38 12.16
N LYS A 142 -26.26 -0.64 11.64
CA LYS A 142 -27.20 0.13 12.48
C LYS A 142 -27.77 -0.65 13.66
N ALA A 143 -28.20 -1.89 13.41
CA ALA A 143 -28.88 -2.76 14.36
C ALA A 143 -27.95 -3.81 14.99
N TRP A 144 -26.69 -3.88 14.57
CA TRP A 144 -25.76 -4.90 15.08
C TRP A 144 -25.47 -4.69 16.56
N LYS A 145 -25.25 -5.81 17.28
CA LYS A 145 -24.68 -5.76 18.62
C LYS A 145 -23.27 -5.17 18.56
N GLN A 146 -22.84 -4.50 19.62
CA GLN A 146 -21.53 -3.85 19.72
C GLN A 146 -20.38 -4.83 19.40
N GLU A 147 -20.44 -6.04 19.93
CA GLU A 147 -19.41 -7.09 19.72
C GLU A 147 -19.25 -7.49 18.26
N VAL A 148 -20.40 -7.60 17.54
CA VAL A 148 -20.39 -7.92 16.10
C VAL A 148 -19.77 -6.78 15.32
N LEU A 149 -20.16 -5.54 15.64
CA LEU A 149 -19.62 -4.34 15.01
C LEU A 149 -18.11 -4.23 15.21
N ILE A 150 -17.62 -4.40 16.45
CA ILE A 150 -16.17 -4.41 16.75
C ILE A 150 -15.45 -5.48 15.93
N GLY A 151 -16.00 -6.69 15.84
CA GLY A 151 -15.39 -7.78 15.08
C GLY A 151 -15.24 -7.48 13.59
N VAL A 152 -16.23 -6.84 12.99
CA VAL A 152 -16.18 -6.43 11.57
C VAL A 152 -15.18 -5.28 11.37
N LEU A 153 -15.25 -4.25 12.21
CA LEU A 153 -14.37 -3.09 12.13
C LEU A 153 -12.91 -3.48 12.33
N ASN A 154 -12.60 -4.35 13.28
CA ASN A 154 -11.22 -4.81 13.51
C ASN A 154 -10.62 -5.48 12.29
N ARG A 155 -11.39 -6.23 11.50
CA ARG A 155 -10.90 -6.83 10.24
C ARG A 155 -10.56 -5.77 9.20
N LEU A 156 -11.47 -4.79 9.01
CA LEU A 156 -11.28 -3.70 8.07
C LEU A 156 -10.07 -2.83 8.45
N ILE A 157 -10.00 -2.41 9.71
CA ILE A 157 -8.93 -1.56 10.25
C ILE A 157 -7.58 -2.27 10.13
N ARG A 158 -7.50 -3.53 10.57
CA ARG A 158 -6.27 -4.30 10.53
C ARG A 158 -5.77 -4.52 9.10
N GLY A 159 -6.66 -4.88 8.18
CA GLY A 159 -6.30 -5.07 6.79
C GLY A 159 -5.72 -3.80 6.16
N TRP A 160 -6.42 -2.67 6.34
CA TRP A 160 -5.97 -1.39 5.81
C TRP A 160 -4.67 -0.89 6.46
N ALA A 161 -4.58 -0.96 7.78
CA ALA A 161 -3.39 -0.50 8.50
C ALA A 161 -2.16 -1.36 8.22
N ASN A 162 -2.31 -2.68 8.11
CA ASN A 162 -1.21 -3.57 7.72
C ASN A 162 -0.69 -3.28 6.31
N TYR A 163 -1.58 -2.90 5.39
CA TYR A 163 -1.17 -2.50 4.04
C TYR A 163 -0.35 -1.20 4.06
N HIS A 164 -0.75 -0.24 4.89
CA HIS A 164 -0.12 1.08 4.94
C HIS A 164 0.98 1.23 6.02
N GLN A 165 1.23 0.23 6.86
CA GLN A 165 2.24 0.32 7.92
C GLN A 165 3.67 0.49 7.43
N SER A 166 3.94 0.22 6.15
CA SER A 166 5.29 0.33 5.56
C SER A 166 5.66 1.74 5.12
N VAL A 167 4.72 2.66 5.14
CA VAL A 167 4.87 4.05 4.67
C VAL A 167 4.64 5.06 5.78
N CYS A 168 4.76 6.36 5.50
CA CYS A 168 4.49 7.44 6.46
C CYS A 168 2.98 7.57 6.73
N ALA A 169 2.41 6.66 7.53
CA ALA A 169 0.97 6.55 7.73
C ALA A 169 0.46 7.08 9.09
N SER A 170 1.32 7.52 10.00
CA SER A 170 0.92 7.91 11.37
C SER A 170 -0.18 8.96 11.41
N GLU A 171 -0.09 10.02 10.59
CA GLU A 171 -1.12 11.05 10.47
C GLU A 171 -2.44 10.46 9.96
N ALA A 172 -2.36 9.59 8.94
CA ALA A 172 -3.52 8.91 8.39
C ALA A 172 -4.19 7.99 9.42
N PHE A 173 -3.40 7.28 10.22
CA PHE A 173 -3.89 6.42 11.29
C PHE A 173 -4.65 7.23 12.36
N SER A 174 -4.06 8.31 12.86
CA SER A 174 -4.73 9.18 13.83
C SER A 174 -6.04 9.76 13.28
N HIS A 175 -6.05 10.13 12.00
CA HIS A 175 -7.24 10.64 11.35
C HIS A 175 -8.36 9.58 11.19
N ILE A 176 -7.99 8.31 10.94
CA ILE A 176 -8.96 7.21 10.88
C ILE A 176 -9.53 6.91 12.28
N ASP A 177 -8.68 6.91 13.32
CA ASP A 177 -9.15 6.71 14.69
C ASP A 177 -10.13 7.79 15.14
N TYR A 178 -9.87 9.05 14.76
CA TYR A 178 -10.82 10.15 15.00
C TYR A 178 -12.15 9.96 14.22
N THR A 179 -12.06 9.60 12.94
CA THR A 179 -13.26 9.31 12.13
C THR A 179 -14.09 8.16 12.72
N LEU A 180 -13.44 7.10 13.19
CA LEU A 180 -14.09 5.99 13.87
C LEU A 180 -14.83 6.43 15.12
N TYR A 181 -14.18 7.27 15.95
CA TYR A 181 -14.81 7.83 17.14
C TYR A 181 -16.09 8.60 16.78
N GLU A 182 -16.06 9.48 15.79
CA GLU A 182 -17.23 10.25 15.36
C GLU A 182 -18.37 9.37 14.84
N LEU A 183 -18.04 8.36 14.02
CA LEU A 183 -19.03 7.45 13.46
C LEU A 183 -19.67 6.58 14.54
N LEU A 184 -18.88 6.05 15.46
CA LEU A 184 -19.35 5.22 16.58
C LEU A 184 -20.17 6.02 17.59
N TRP A 185 -19.78 7.29 17.82
CA TRP A 185 -20.56 8.19 18.65
C TRP A 185 -21.96 8.41 18.06
N ARG A 186 -22.04 8.71 16.77
CA ARG A 186 -23.34 8.85 16.06
C ARG A 186 -24.15 7.55 16.11
N TRP A 187 -23.50 6.40 15.92
CA TRP A 187 -24.14 5.08 16.03
C TRP A 187 -24.73 4.84 17.43
N ALA A 188 -23.99 5.11 18.49
CA ALA A 188 -24.41 4.92 19.87
C ALA A 188 -25.56 5.90 20.26
N LYS A 189 -25.44 7.17 19.90
CA LYS A 189 -26.49 8.18 20.13
C LYS A 189 -27.81 7.84 19.42
N ARG A 190 -27.76 7.35 18.21
CA ARG A 190 -28.95 6.93 17.46
C ARG A 190 -29.68 5.79 18.13
N ARG A 191 -28.98 4.86 18.79
CA ARG A 191 -29.59 3.74 19.52
C ARG A 191 -30.29 4.17 20.82
N HIS A 192 -29.83 5.26 21.39
CA HIS A 192 -30.29 5.76 22.68
C HIS A 192 -30.59 7.27 22.62
N PRO A 193 -31.63 7.69 21.84
CA PRO A 193 -31.90 9.11 21.61
C PRO A 193 -32.25 9.87 22.89
N HIS A 194 -32.85 9.20 23.84
CA HIS A 194 -33.26 9.81 25.12
C HIS A 194 -32.21 9.73 26.24
N LYS A 195 -31.03 9.14 25.97
CA LYS A 195 -29.96 9.05 26.97
C LYS A 195 -28.95 10.20 26.81
N GLY A 196 -28.47 10.71 27.95
CA GLY A 196 -27.43 11.74 27.99
C GLY A 196 -26.07 11.24 27.48
N GLN A 197 -25.19 12.19 27.19
CA GLN A 197 -23.84 11.87 26.68
C GLN A 197 -23.02 11.03 27.66
N TRP A 198 -23.12 11.33 28.97
CA TRP A 198 -22.44 10.57 30.02
C TRP A 198 -22.87 9.11 30.01
N TRP A 199 -24.16 8.84 29.94
CA TRP A 199 -24.69 7.47 29.88
C TRP A 199 -24.16 6.72 28.66
N VAL A 200 -24.16 7.36 27.48
CA VAL A 200 -23.68 6.76 26.25
C VAL A 200 -22.17 6.45 26.35
N SER A 201 -21.37 7.38 26.87
CA SER A 201 -19.94 7.17 27.02
C SER A 201 -19.63 6.02 27.97
N THR A 202 -20.31 5.98 29.13
CA THR A 202 -20.05 4.94 30.15
C THR A 202 -20.44 3.54 29.66
N ASN A 203 -21.48 3.42 28.81
CA ASN A 203 -21.94 2.12 28.32
C ASN A 203 -21.17 1.57 27.10
N TYR A 204 -20.51 2.43 26.34
CA TYR A 204 -19.86 2.00 25.09
C TYR A 204 -18.35 2.17 25.09
N TRP A 205 -17.82 3.09 25.90
CA TRP A 205 -16.38 3.31 26.03
C TRP A 205 -15.90 3.01 27.44
N HIS A 206 -14.93 2.13 27.54
CA HIS A 206 -14.40 1.66 28.82
C HIS A 206 -12.92 1.92 28.94
N ARG A 207 -12.43 1.93 30.17
CA ARG A 207 -10.99 1.92 30.42
C ARG A 207 -10.41 0.54 30.05
N ARG A 208 -9.35 0.52 29.24
CA ARG A 208 -8.60 -0.68 28.91
C ARG A 208 -7.10 -0.39 29.02
N GLY A 209 -6.46 -1.00 30.01
CA GLY A 209 -5.08 -0.68 30.36
C GLY A 209 -4.92 0.79 30.74
N ASP A 210 -3.99 1.48 30.10
CA ASP A 210 -3.67 2.90 30.35
C ASP A 210 -4.61 3.88 29.64
N ARG A 211 -5.58 3.40 28.85
CA ARG A 211 -6.48 4.23 28.04
C ARG A 211 -7.90 4.24 28.58
N ASN A 212 -8.47 5.44 28.72
CA ASN A 212 -9.77 5.62 29.34
C ASN A 212 -10.96 5.59 28.38
N TRP A 213 -10.74 5.78 27.07
CA TRP A 213 -11.81 5.93 26.08
C TRP A 213 -11.67 4.93 24.94
N VAL A 214 -11.89 3.65 25.26
CA VAL A 214 -11.78 2.56 24.30
C VAL A 214 -13.17 1.99 24.03
N PHE A 215 -13.63 2.04 22.78
CA PHE A 215 -14.88 1.40 22.38
C PHE A 215 -14.74 -0.11 22.50
N SER A 216 -15.40 -0.69 23.49
CA SER A 216 -15.19 -2.09 23.88
C SER A 216 -16.38 -2.67 24.62
N THR A 217 -16.52 -4.00 24.56
CA THR A 217 -17.34 -4.83 25.44
C THR A 217 -16.45 -5.60 26.40
N GLU A 218 -17.00 -6.44 27.25
CA GLU A 218 -16.18 -7.30 28.13
C GLU A 218 -15.19 -8.14 27.33
N ASP A 219 -15.65 -8.76 26.23
CA ASP A 219 -14.89 -9.74 25.44
C ASP A 219 -14.14 -9.13 24.25
N LYS A 220 -14.57 -7.98 23.74
CA LYS A 220 -14.03 -7.40 22.49
C LYS A 220 -13.65 -5.95 22.65
N VAL A 221 -12.50 -5.63 22.07
CA VAL A 221 -11.92 -4.29 22.06
C VAL A 221 -11.75 -3.83 20.61
N LEU A 222 -12.16 -2.61 20.32
CA LEU A 222 -11.89 -1.99 19.04
C LEU A 222 -10.40 -1.67 18.94
N GLN A 223 -9.75 -2.22 17.92
CA GLN A 223 -8.35 -1.96 17.63
C GLN A 223 -8.20 -0.52 17.09
N ARG A 224 -7.22 0.19 17.61
CA ARG A 224 -6.83 1.49 17.08
C ARG A 224 -5.77 1.33 16.01
N THR A 225 -5.85 2.18 14.98
CA THR A 225 -4.84 2.19 13.92
C THR A 225 -3.50 2.73 14.40
N ASP A 226 -3.50 3.70 15.33
CA ASP A 226 -2.28 4.29 15.91
C ASP A 226 -1.46 3.30 16.77
N SER A 227 -2.07 2.19 17.20
CA SER A 227 -1.36 1.11 17.89
C SER A 227 -0.55 0.21 16.96
N ILE A 228 -0.75 0.33 15.65
CA ILE A 228 -0.02 -0.47 14.67
C ILE A 228 1.30 0.22 14.34
N PRO A 229 2.43 -0.45 14.59
CA PRO A 229 3.74 0.17 14.39
C PRO A 229 4.01 0.42 12.91
N ILE A 230 4.65 1.55 12.60
CA ILE A 230 5.16 1.82 11.26
C ILE A 230 6.45 1.03 11.06
N ILE A 231 6.40 0.06 10.15
CA ILE A 231 7.53 -0.83 9.86
C ILE A 231 7.91 -0.63 8.39
N ARG A 232 8.99 0.10 8.14
CA ARG A 232 9.46 0.37 6.79
C ARG A 232 9.80 -0.93 6.06
N HIS A 233 9.35 -1.02 4.82
CA HIS A 233 9.69 -2.16 3.97
C HIS A 233 11.18 -2.13 3.61
N THR A 234 11.87 -3.23 3.90
CA THR A 234 13.26 -3.40 3.48
C THR A 234 13.28 -3.81 2.00
N LYS A 235 13.97 -3.03 1.16
CA LYS A 235 14.06 -3.30 -0.28
C LYS A 235 14.61 -4.71 -0.55
N VAL A 236 13.98 -5.43 -1.47
CA VAL A 236 14.51 -6.69 -2.00
C VAL A 236 15.59 -6.35 -3.02
N ARG A 237 16.67 -7.11 -3.05
CA ARG A 237 17.68 -7.03 -4.10
C ARG A 237 17.03 -7.40 -5.45
N MET A 238 17.23 -6.59 -6.49
CA MET A 238 16.48 -6.72 -7.75
C MET A 238 16.71 -8.05 -8.46
N ASP A 239 17.92 -8.60 -8.35
CA ASP A 239 18.34 -9.88 -8.93
C ASP A 239 18.03 -11.09 -8.04
N ALA A 240 17.46 -10.88 -6.84
CA ALA A 240 17.17 -11.95 -5.90
C ALA A 240 15.96 -12.78 -6.32
N ASN A 241 16.17 -14.08 -6.47
CA ASN A 241 15.13 -15.04 -6.80
C ASN A 241 14.74 -15.85 -5.55
N PRO A 242 13.44 -15.84 -5.12
CA PRO A 242 13.00 -16.57 -3.92
C PRO A 242 13.23 -18.08 -3.96
N TYR A 243 13.32 -18.66 -5.14
CA TYR A 243 13.53 -20.10 -5.33
C TYR A 243 15.01 -20.51 -5.29
N PHE A 244 15.92 -19.61 -5.69
CA PHE A 244 17.35 -19.92 -5.78
C PHE A 244 18.17 -19.27 -4.66
N ASP A 245 17.79 -18.06 -4.21
CA ASP A 245 18.51 -17.31 -3.18
C ASP A 245 17.95 -17.55 -1.76
N THR A 246 17.75 -18.81 -1.40
CA THR A 246 17.11 -19.20 -0.12
C THR A 246 17.80 -18.60 1.10
N GLN A 247 19.14 -18.56 1.13
CA GLN A 247 19.91 -17.96 2.21
C GLN A 247 19.69 -16.46 2.34
N TYR A 248 19.59 -15.74 1.21
CA TYR A 248 19.28 -14.32 1.21
C TYR A 248 17.90 -14.05 1.82
N PHE A 249 16.87 -14.79 1.42
CA PHE A 249 15.51 -14.62 1.93
C PHE A 249 15.37 -15.06 3.40
N THR A 250 16.08 -16.09 3.82
CA THR A 250 16.14 -16.50 5.23
C THR A 250 16.75 -15.41 6.10
N ASN A 251 17.89 -14.85 5.70
CA ASN A 251 18.54 -13.74 6.38
C ASN A 251 17.68 -12.47 6.38
N ARG A 252 16.94 -12.21 5.29
CA ARG A 252 16.02 -11.10 5.19
C ARG A 252 14.85 -11.27 6.18
N LYS A 253 14.25 -12.46 6.25
CA LYS A 253 13.18 -12.80 7.19
C LYS A 253 13.64 -12.61 8.63
N PHE A 254 14.85 -13.06 8.95
CA PHE A 254 15.47 -12.88 10.26
C PHE A 254 15.63 -11.39 10.62
N ARG A 255 16.21 -10.57 9.73
CA ARG A 255 16.35 -9.12 9.96
C ARG A 255 15.00 -8.43 10.16
N HIS A 256 14.02 -8.75 9.33
CA HIS A 256 12.69 -8.16 9.42
C HIS A 256 11.95 -8.56 10.71
N GLY A 257 12.11 -9.79 11.18
CA GLY A 257 11.64 -10.21 12.50
C GLY A 257 12.29 -9.40 13.63
N MET A 258 13.60 -9.17 13.51
CA MET A 258 14.39 -8.41 14.49
C MET A 258 14.03 -6.92 14.55
N GLU A 259 13.64 -6.30 13.42
CA GLU A 259 13.21 -4.90 13.36
C GLU A 259 11.91 -4.64 14.13
N ARG A 260 11.06 -5.67 14.29
CA ARG A 260 9.80 -5.60 15.03
C ARG A 260 9.96 -5.67 16.54
N LEU A 261 11.15 -6.02 17.01
CA LEU A 261 11.44 -6.18 18.43
C LEU A 261 12.20 -4.97 18.97
N SER A 262 11.97 -4.62 20.21
CA SER A 262 12.67 -3.55 20.93
C SER A 262 13.47 -4.08 22.11
N GLY A 263 14.55 -3.37 22.45
CA GLY A 263 15.32 -3.57 23.69
C GLY A 263 15.75 -5.02 23.93
N ARG A 264 15.39 -5.55 25.11
CA ARG A 264 15.75 -6.87 25.60
C ARG A 264 15.26 -8.02 24.68
N PHE A 265 14.08 -7.90 24.09
CA PHE A 265 13.54 -8.90 23.17
C PHE A 265 14.37 -9.01 21.89
N LYS A 266 14.93 -7.92 21.41
CA LYS A 266 15.83 -7.91 20.25
C LYS A 266 17.11 -8.70 20.54
N GLN A 267 17.65 -8.61 21.75
CA GLN A 267 18.82 -9.37 22.16
C GLN A 267 18.52 -10.87 22.29
N VAL A 268 17.40 -11.22 22.89
CA VAL A 268 16.95 -12.63 22.99
C VAL A 268 16.76 -13.23 21.61
N TRP A 269 16.09 -12.52 20.69
CA TRP A 269 15.90 -12.94 19.30
C TRP A 269 17.23 -13.21 18.58
N LYS A 270 18.23 -12.33 18.76
CA LYS A 270 19.57 -12.53 18.21
C LYS A 270 20.23 -13.81 18.75
N ASN A 271 20.17 -14.02 20.07
CA ASN A 271 20.79 -15.16 20.72
C ASN A 271 20.14 -16.49 20.29
N GLN A 272 18.84 -16.48 20.05
CA GLN A 272 18.05 -17.63 19.60
C GLN A 272 18.01 -17.79 18.06
N LYS A 273 18.79 -17.00 17.31
CA LYS A 273 18.87 -17.04 15.84
C LYS A 273 17.49 -16.93 15.14
N GLY A 274 16.55 -16.28 15.79
CA GLY A 274 15.23 -16.03 15.24
C GLY A 274 14.16 -17.08 15.51
N CYS A 275 14.41 -18.01 16.40
CA CYS A 275 13.41 -18.95 16.90
C CYS A 275 12.60 -18.35 18.07
#